data_b1bc0447c4245654fa66e2ce981498da
#
_entry.id   b1bc0447c4245654fa66e2ce981498da
#
_cell.length_a   1.000
_cell.length_b   1.000
_cell.length_c   1.000
_cell.angle_alpha   90.00
_cell.angle_beta   90.00
_cell.angle_gamma   90.00
#
_symmetry.space_group_name_H-M   'P 1'
#
loop_
_entity.id
_entity.type
_entity.pdbx_description
1 polymer ?
#
loop_
_entity_poly.entity_id
_entity_poly.type
_entity_poly.pdbx_seq_one_letter_code
_entity_poly.pdbx_strand_id
1 'polypeptide(L)'
;MYDSIIIGTGPAGLSAALNLKTYKKDFIWFGSKNLSEKVQKAEKITNYPGFPQISGHELFERFDAHRRAAGIDITEKTVTNIMPAGNGFMVLADNEMYEARTLILCMGVMSAKQLDREDELLGKRLSYCATCDGMFYKDKRIAVICNDKKYEHEVKYLADLATEVLYFPAYNDSEIELPNVKISKDVPIALIGDSFVEGITLRSGKTESVDGVFCLRNSIAPSKLMPQLEIENGHILVDRAQQTNVAGCFAAGDCTGRPYQYTKAVGEGNVAAHSCIQYLSKSEK
;
A
#
# COMPACT_ATOMS: atom_id res chain seq x y z
N MET A 1 -8.06 -1.23 -20.72
CA MET A 1 -7.42 -0.03 -20.10
C MET A 1 -8.52 0.78 -19.42
N TYR A 2 -8.40 1.00 -18.11
CA TYR A 2 -9.35 1.77 -17.31
C TYR A 2 -9.16 3.28 -17.52
N ASP A 3 -10.19 4.07 -17.22
CA ASP A 3 -10.03 5.54 -17.12
C ASP A 3 -9.14 5.91 -15.93
N SER A 4 -9.34 5.21 -14.79
CA SER A 4 -8.57 5.44 -13.57
C SER A 4 -8.33 4.17 -12.76
N ILE A 5 -7.19 4.13 -12.06
CA ILE A 5 -6.97 3.19 -10.96
C ILE A 5 -6.93 3.98 -9.66
N ILE A 6 -7.73 3.55 -8.66
CA ILE A 6 -7.68 4.09 -7.30
C ILE A 6 -6.93 3.09 -6.42
N ILE A 7 -5.96 3.56 -5.64
CA ILE A 7 -5.16 2.74 -4.73
C ILE A 7 -5.38 3.20 -3.29
N GLY A 8 -5.97 2.32 -2.47
CA GLY A 8 -6.28 2.58 -1.08
C GLY A 8 -7.77 2.81 -0.81
N THR A 9 -8.29 2.09 0.19
CA THR A 9 -9.71 1.99 0.52
C THR A 9 -10.12 2.80 1.76
N GLY A 10 -9.33 3.82 2.11
CA GLY A 10 -9.68 4.78 3.13
C GLY A 10 -10.75 5.79 2.68
N PRO A 11 -11.11 6.77 3.55
CA PRO A 11 -12.11 7.78 3.23
C PRO A 11 -11.83 8.58 1.97
N ALA A 12 -10.55 8.84 1.62
CA ALA A 12 -10.17 9.50 0.38
C ALA A 12 -10.50 8.65 -0.84
N GLY A 13 -10.13 7.35 -0.82
CA GLY A 13 -10.42 6.44 -1.93
C GLY A 13 -11.92 6.22 -2.14
N LEU A 14 -12.68 6.11 -1.05
CA LEU A 14 -14.15 6.03 -1.13
C LEU A 14 -14.74 7.28 -1.79
N SER A 15 -14.31 8.47 -1.34
CA SER A 15 -14.78 9.73 -1.93
C SER A 15 -14.42 9.82 -3.42
N ALA A 16 -13.20 9.43 -3.79
CA ALA A 16 -12.78 9.39 -5.18
C ALA A 16 -13.64 8.42 -6.02
N ALA A 17 -13.84 7.20 -5.52
CA ALA A 17 -14.61 6.16 -6.21
C ALA A 17 -16.08 6.58 -6.44
N LEU A 18 -16.72 7.17 -5.42
CA LEU A 18 -18.10 7.68 -5.54
C LEU A 18 -18.21 8.77 -6.62
N ASN A 19 -17.25 9.68 -6.70
CA ASN A 19 -17.26 10.74 -7.71
C ASN A 19 -16.98 10.19 -9.11
N LEU A 20 -16.00 9.31 -9.30
CA LEU A 20 -15.77 8.66 -10.59
C LEU A 20 -17.00 7.88 -11.07
N LYS A 21 -17.67 7.16 -10.17
CA LYS A 21 -18.90 6.42 -10.46
C LYS A 21 -20.03 7.36 -10.91
N THR A 22 -20.21 8.49 -10.23
CA THR A 22 -21.20 9.51 -10.59
C THR A 22 -20.97 10.05 -11.99
N TYR A 23 -19.72 10.24 -12.40
CA TYR A 23 -19.33 10.68 -13.72
C TYR A 23 -19.19 9.55 -14.75
N LYS A 24 -19.65 8.35 -14.40
CA LYS A 24 -19.66 7.16 -15.27
C LYS A 24 -18.26 6.82 -15.85
N LYS A 25 -17.21 7.08 -15.09
CA LYS A 25 -15.85 6.70 -15.48
C LYS A 25 -15.63 5.22 -15.16
N ASP A 26 -14.88 4.55 -16.03
CA ASP A 26 -14.47 3.16 -15.82
C ASP A 26 -13.23 3.14 -14.92
N PHE A 27 -13.33 2.49 -13.78
CA PHE A 27 -12.22 2.43 -12.82
C PHE A 27 -12.15 1.10 -12.09
N ILE A 28 -10.95 0.77 -11.64
CA ILE A 28 -10.72 -0.31 -10.69
C ILE A 28 -10.18 0.28 -9.36
N TRP A 29 -10.63 -0.27 -8.24
CA TRP A 29 -10.28 0.21 -6.92
C TRP A 29 -9.59 -0.88 -6.12
N PHE A 30 -8.28 -0.70 -5.84
CA PHE A 30 -7.45 -1.63 -5.12
C PHE A 30 -7.35 -1.31 -3.63
N GLY A 31 -7.44 -2.35 -2.80
CA GLY A 31 -7.19 -2.30 -1.36
C GLY A 31 -8.00 -3.33 -0.59
N SER A 32 -8.16 -3.11 0.71
CA SER A 32 -8.89 -4.02 1.59
C SER A 32 -10.40 -3.89 1.42
N LYS A 33 -11.12 -5.01 1.32
CA LYS A 33 -12.59 -5.06 1.37
C LYS A 33 -13.16 -4.53 2.68
N ASN A 34 -12.36 -4.57 3.74
CA ASN A 34 -12.73 -3.99 5.04
C ASN A 34 -12.52 -2.47 5.10
N LEU A 35 -12.38 -1.79 3.96
CA LEU A 35 -12.10 -0.37 3.87
C LEU A 35 -10.89 0.01 4.74
N SER A 36 -11.07 0.88 5.72
CA SER A 36 -9.99 1.38 6.57
C SER A 36 -10.13 0.87 8.01
N GLU A 37 -9.19 0.03 8.44
CA GLU A 37 -9.08 -0.40 9.84
C GLU A 37 -8.86 0.79 10.80
N LYS A 38 -8.19 1.85 10.35
CA LYS A 38 -7.98 3.06 11.17
C LYS A 38 -9.30 3.74 11.50
N VAL A 39 -10.26 3.75 10.56
CA VAL A 39 -11.61 4.27 10.82
C VAL A 39 -12.30 3.39 11.84
N GLN A 40 -12.31 2.07 11.66
CA GLN A 40 -13.01 1.13 12.55
C GLN A 40 -12.53 1.18 14.00
N LYS A 41 -11.22 1.39 14.21
CA LYS A 41 -10.57 1.43 15.54
C LYS A 41 -10.82 2.72 16.31
N ALA A 42 -11.44 3.75 15.71
CA ALA A 42 -11.74 5.00 16.40
C ALA A 42 -12.93 4.81 17.36
N GLU A 43 -12.69 4.99 18.66
CA GLU A 43 -13.76 4.84 19.67
C GLU A 43 -14.84 5.91 19.53
N LYS A 44 -14.44 7.15 19.28
CA LYS A 44 -15.33 8.30 19.21
C LYS A 44 -14.82 9.36 18.24
N ILE A 45 -15.70 9.77 17.33
CA ILE A 45 -15.46 10.82 16.34
C ILE A 45 -16.49 11.91 16.56
N THR A 46 -16.05 13.14 16.87
CA THR A 46 -16.91 14.29 17.19
C THR A 46 -16.76 15.45 16.21
N ASN A 47 -15.84 15.34 15.26
CA ASN A 47 -15.50 16.39 14.31
C ASN A 47 -15.78 16.02 12.84
N TYR A 48 -16.68 15.06 12.64
CA TYR A 48 -17.16 14.73 11.29
C TYR A 48 -18.50 15.43 11.05
N PRO A 49 -18.59 16.39 10.09
CA PRO A 49 -19.82 17.13 9.83
C PRO A 49 -21.00 16.21 9.51
N GLY A 50 -22.15 16.48 10.10
CA GLY A 50 -23.35 15.65 10.02
C GLY A 50 -23.48 14.61 11.14
N PHE A 51 -22.42 14.36 11.91
CA PHE A 51 -22.45 13.46 13.07
C PHE A 51 -21.86 14.16 14.29
N PRO A 52 -22.70 14.68 15.23
CA PRO A 52 -22.22 15.30 16.46
C PRO A 52 -21.33 14.37 17.28
N GLN A 53 -21.62 13.07 17.19
CA GLN A 53 -20.84 11.99 17.76
C GLN A 53 -21.16 10.70 17.02
N ILE A 54 -20.11 9.96 16.57
CA ILE A 54 -20.24 8.66 15.95
C ILE A 54 -19.03 7.79 16.34
N SER A 55 -19.20 6.48 16.45
CA SER A 55 -18.09 5.57 16.59
C SER A 55 -17.41 5.32 15.22
N GLY A 56 -16.16 4.90 15.23
CA GLY A 56 -15.47 4.53 14.00
C GLY A 56 -16.14 3.35 13.29
N HIS A 57 -16.66 2.40 14.04
CA HIS A 57 -17.40 1.26 13.50
C HIS A 57 -18.69 1.72 12.79
N GLU A 58 -19.50 2.58 13.40
CA GLU A 58 -20.71 3.11 12.76
C GLU A 58 -20.38 3.96 11.51
N LEU A 59 -19.32 4.75 11.53
CA LEU A 59 -18.89 5.51 10.36
C LEU A 59 -18.46 4.58 9.22
N PHE A 60 -17.73 3.50 9.55
CA PHE A 60 -17.36 2.47 8.61
C PHE A 60 -18.59 1.81 7.97
N GLU A 61 -19.58 1.41 8.77
CA GLU A 61 -20.82 0.79 8.27
C GLU A 61 -21.57 1.72 7.29
N ARG A 62 -21.60 3.02 7.58
CA ARG A 62 -22.21 4.01 6.66
C ARG A 62 -21.43 4.17 5.37
N PHE A 63 -20.11 4.16 5.43
CA PHE A 63 -19.24 4.23 4.27
C PHE A 63 -19.41 3.00 3.38
N ASP A 64 -19.44 1.80 3.96
CA ASP A 64 -19.60 0.57 3.21
C ASP A 64 -21.03 0.42 2.64
N ALA A 65 -22.04 0.83 3.39
CA ALA A 65 -23.41 0.89 2.89
C ALA A 65 -23.53 1.82 1.68
N HIS A 66 -22.90 3.00 1.72
CA HIS A 66 -22.89 3.93 0.59
C HIS A 66 -22.15 3.35 -0.63
N ARG A 67 -20.99 2.74 -0.43
CA ARG A 67 -20.25 2.03 -1.47
C ARG A 67 -21.11 0.99 -2.16
N ARG A 68 -21.76 0.10 -1.37
CA ARG A 68 -22.63 -0.97 -1.87
C ARG A 68 -23.83 -0.41 -2.63
N ALA A 69 -24.47 0.63 -2.10
CA ALA A 69 -25.61 1.28 -2.77
C ALA A 69 -25.22 1.90 -4.11
N ALA A 70 -23.97 2.39 -4.24
CA ALA A 70 -23.43 2.91 -5.51
C ALA A 70 -22.98 1.81 -6.48
N GLY A 71 -23.03 0.53 -6.10
CA GLY A 71 -22.55 -0.61 -6.90
C GLY A 71 -21.05 -0.50 -7.20
N ILE A 72 -20.25 -0.16 -6.19
CA ILE A 72 -18.79 -0.04 -6.31
C ILE A 72 -18.15 -1.23 -5.62
N ASP A 73 -17.34 -1.98 -6.35
CA ASP A 73 -16.58 -3.11 -5.83
C ASP A 73 -15.13 -2.73 -5.52
N ILE A 74 -14.55 -3.42 -4.52
CA ILE A 74 -13.14 -3.33 -4.18
C ILE A 74 -12.45 -4.60 -4.68
N THR A 75 -11.37 -4.41 -5.43
CA THR A 75 -10.47 -5.49 -5.82
C THR A 75 -9.40 -5.66 -4.75
N GLU A 76 -9.49 -6.77 -4.01
CA GLU A 76 -8.57 -7.04 -2.91
C GLU A 76 -7.24 -7.59 -3.43
N LYS A 77 -6.37 -6.67 -3.85
CA LYS A 77 -5.01 -6.93 -4.33
C LYS A 77 -4.05 -5.89 -3.78
N THR A 78 -2.80 -6.31 -3.59
CA THR A 78 -1.71 -5.42 -3.15
C THR A 78 -0.98 -4.89 -4.37
N VAL A 79 -1.01 -3.57 -4.56
CA VAL A 79 -0.21 -2.91 -5.59
C VAL A 79 1.24 -2.85 -5.14
N THR A 80 2.14 -3.39 -5.96
CA THR A 80 3.59 -3.51 -5.65
C THR A 80 4.46 -2.62 -6.52
N ASN A 81 3.98 -2.23 -7.71
CA ASN A 81 4.73 -1.36 -8.61
C ASN A 81 3.80 -0.54 -9.51
N ILE A 82 4.23 0.67 -9.84
CA ILE A 82 3.54 1.58 -10.77
C ILE A 82 4.57 2.17 -11.72
N MET A 83 4.32 2.02 -13.02
CA MET A 83 5.18 2.54 -14.07
C MET A 83 4.38 3.46 -14.99
N PRO A 84 4.80 4.72 -15.22
CA PRO A 84 4.29 5.50 -16.33
C PRO A 84 4.57 4.77 -17.67
N ALA A 85 3.56 4.66 -18.52
CA ALA A 85 3.66 3.94 -19.79
C ALA A 85 2.80 4.63 -20.86
N GLY A 86 3.44 5.14 -21.91
CA GLY A 86 2.74 5.89 -22.95
C GLY A 86 1.99 7.09 -22.38
N ASN A 87 0.69 7.14 -22.62
CA ASN A 87 -0.20 8.21 -22.12
C ASN A 87 -0.95 7.80 -20.83
N GLY A 88 -0.43 6.85 -20.06
CA GLY A 88 -1.08 6.34 -18.86
C GLY A 88 -0.10 5.59 -17.97
N PHE A 89 -0.59 4.57 -17.31
CA PHE A 89 0.12 3.84 -16.26
C PHE A 89 -0.09 2.33 -16.38
N MET A 90 0.99 1.61 -16.12
CA MET A 90 0.99 0.17 -15.85
C MET A 90 1.10 -0.04 -14.35
N VAL A 91 0.19 -0.81 -13.76
CA VAL A 91 0.13 -1.10 -12.33
C VAL A 91 0.23 -2.59 -12.12
N LEU A 92 1.24 -3.02 -11.38
CA LEU A 92 1.38 -4.40 -10.93
C LEU A 92 0.65 -4.56 -9.59
N ALA A 93 -0.42 -5.38 -9.60
CA ALA A 93 -1.16 -5.73 -8.40
C ALA A 93 -1.21 -7.25 -8.25
N ASP A 94 -0.65 -7.74 -7.15
CA ASP A 94 -0.25 -9.14 -6.94
C ASP A 94 0.42 -9.73 -8.19
N ASN A 95 0.34 -10.45 -8.97
CA ASN A 95 1.10 -10.84 -10.18
C ASN A 95 0.39 -10.48 -11.49
N GLU A 96 -0.55 -9.54 -11.43
CA GLU A 96 -1.31 -9.15 -12.60
C GLU A 96 -1.05 -7.69 -12.96
N MET A 97 -0.94 -7.43 -14.26
CA MET A 97 -0.75 -6.09 -14.81
C MET A 97 -2.09 -5.45 -15.17
N TYR A 98 -2.26 -4.21 -14.74
CA TYR A 98 -3.43 -3.40 -15.02
C TYR A 98 -3.01 -2.09 -15.69
N GLU A 99 -3.81 -1.63 -16.63
CA GLU A 99 -3.56 -0.40 -17.37
C GLU A 99 -4.64 0.63 -17.11
N ALA A 100 -4.25 1.88 -16.87
CA ALA A 100 -5.17 3.01 -16.76
C ALA A 100 -4.59 4.29 -17.33
N ARG A 101 -5.46 5.21 -17.72
CA ARG A 101 -5.10 6.54 -18.18
C ARG A 101 -4.65 7.46 -17.05
N THR A 102 -5.19 7.24 -15.85
CA THR A 102 -4.93 8.05 -14.66
C THR A 102 -4.81 7.20 -13.40
N LEU A 103 -4.23 7.80 -12.35
CA LEU A 103 -4.13 7.21 -11.02
C LEU A 103 -4.64 8.17 -9.95
N ILE A 104 -5.27 7.62 -8.89
CA ILE A 104 -5.58 8.34 -7.65
C ILE A 104 -5.00 7.54 -6.48
N LEU A 105 -3.95 8.09 -5.85
CA LEU A 105 -3.24 7.47 -4.74
C LEU A 105 -3.87 7.89 -3.41
N CYS A 106 -4.55 6.96 -2.72
CA CYS A 106 -5.27 7.18 -1.47
C CYS A 106 -4.75 6.27 -0.34
N MET A 107 -3.43 6.05 -0.30
CA MET A 107 -2.78 5.00 0.48
C MET A 107 -2.67 5.28 1.99
N GLY A 108 -3.08 6.46 2.43
CA GLY A 108 -2.92 6.88 3.81
C GLY A 108 -1.45 7.06 4.21
N VAL A 109 -1.14 6.92 5.49
CA VAL A 109 0.25 6.87 5.98
C VAL A 109 0.61 5.46 6.36
N MET A 110 1.84 5.05 6.06
CA MET A 110 2.36 3.76 6.49
C MET A 110 2.35 3.67 8.02
N SER A 111 1.79 2.58 8.52
CA SER A 111 1.80 2.28 9.96
C SER A 111 2.95 1.38 10.38
N ALA A 112 3.59 0.70 9.45
CA ALA A 112 4.74 -0.14 9.74
C ALA A 112 6.03 0.69 9.82
N LYS A 113 6.76 0.57 10.92
CA LYS A 113 8.09 1.17 11.04
C LYS A 113 9.00 0.51 9.99
N GLN A 114 9.64 1.33 9.17
CA GLN A 114 10.67 0.86 8.25
C GLN A 114 11.89 0.36 9.04
N LEU A 115 12.63 -0.57 8.45
CA LEU A 115 13.94 -0.94 8.93
C LEU A 115 14.90 0.22 8.64
N ASP A 116 15.89 0.41 9.51
CA ASP A 116 16.98 1.32 9.19
C ASP A 116 17.67 0.85 7.88
N ARG A 117 18.00 1.80 7.01
CA ARG A 117 18.55 1.59 5.66
C ARG A 117 17.64 0.85 4.66
N GLU A 118 16.36 0.69 4.97
CA GLU A 118 15.40 0.03 4.07
C GLU A 118 15.29 0.77 2.71
N ASP A 119 15.31 2.10 2.73
CA ASP A 119 15.24 2.92 1.53
C ASP A 119 16.46 2.80 0.63
N GLU A 120 17.64 2.65 1.21
CA GLU A 120 18.91 2.54 0.48
C GLU A 120 19.06 1.19 -0.22
N LEU A 121 18.53 0.12 0.39
CA LEU A 121 18.76 -1.26 0.01
C LEU A 121 17.60 -1.94 -0.71
N LEU A 122 16.50 -1.22 -0.96
CA LEU A 122 15.40 -1.75 -1.75
C LEU A 122 15.84 -2.07 -3.19
N GLY A 123 15.45 -3.25 -3.71
CA GLY A 123 15.92 -3.77 -4.99
C GLY A 123 17.37 -4.27 -4.96
N LYS A 124 18.07 -4.15 -3.82
CA LYS A 124 19.42 -4.62 -3.58
C LYS A 124 19.41 -5.76 -2.58
N ARG A 125 18.75 -6.86 -2.92
CA ARG A 125 18.43 -8.02 -2.08
C ARG A 125 17.42 -7.75 -0.95
N LEU A 126 16.71 -6.64 -1.00
CA LEU A 126 15.48 -6.38 -0.25
C LEU A 126 14.32 -6.31 -1.23
N SER A 127 13.26 -7.06 -0.98
CA SER A 127 12.05 -7.09 -1.80
C SER A 127 10.77 -6.95 -0.97
N TYR A 128 9.72 -6.44 -1.61
CA TYR A 128 8.35 -6.42 -1.09
C TYR A 128 7.42 -7.41 -1.81
N CYS A 129 7.94 -8.15 -2.78
CA CYS A 129 7.16 -9.05 -3.63
C CYS A 129 7.81 -10.44 -3.66
N ALA A 130 7.22 -11.39 -2.95
CA ALA A 130 7.73 -12.75 -2.90
C ALA A 130 7.76 -13.41 -4.29
N THR A 131 6.70 -13.28 -5.04
CA THR A 131 6.54 -13.93 -6.34
C THR A 131 7.36 -13.26 -7.46
N CYS A 132 7.65 -11.95 -7.34
CA CYS A 132 8.49 -11.24 -8.30
C CYS A 132 9.96 -11.68 -8.20
N ASP A 133 10.47 -11.77 -6.98
CA ASP A 133 11.90 -11.89 -6.72
C ASP A 133 12.30 -13.24 -6.09
N GLY A 134 11.34 -14.03 -5.58
CA GLY A 134 11.62 -15.25 -4.83
C GLY A 134 12.52 -16.24 -5.53
N MET A 135 12.40 -16.39 -6.88
CA MET A 135 13.23 -17.30 -7.67
C MET A 135 14.73 -16.97 -7.64
N PHE A 136 15.13 -15.71 -7.38
CA PHE A 136 16.53 -15.33 -7.22
C PHE A 136 17.16 -15.85 -5.93
N TYR A 137 16.33 -16.32 -5.00
CA TYR A 137 16.74 -16.81 -3.68
C TYR A 137 16.56 -18.33 -3.51
N LYS A 138 16.44 -19.03 -4.64
CA LYS A 138 16.44 -20.49 -4.62
C LYS A 138 17.75 -21.00 -4.00
N ASP A 139 17.62 -21.98 -3.11
CA ASP A 139 18.72 -22.61 -2.38
C ASP A 139 19.56 -21.63 -1.51
N LYS A 140 18.94 -20.53 -1.05
CA LYS A 140 19.56 -19.48 -0.24
C LYS A 140 18.92 -19.37 1.15
N ARG A 141 19.61 -18.67 2.04
CA ARG A 141 19.12 -18.32 3.38
C ARG A 141 18.53 -16.91 3.35
N ILE A 142 17.24 -16.78 3.66
CA ILE A 142 16.53 -15.50 3.59
C ILE A 142 15.86 -15.12 4.91
N ALA A 143 15.59 -13.84 5.10
CA ALA A 143 14.71 -13.35 6.14
C ALA A 143 13.37 -12.89 5.55
N VAL A 144 12.26 -13.22 6.22
CA VAL A 144 10.93 -12.79 5.85
C VAL A 144 10.29 -12.07 7.02
N ILE A 145 9.98 -10.78 6.85
CA ILE A 145 9.29 -9.94 7.83
C ILE A 145 7.85 -9.77 7.31
N CYS A 146 6.89 -10.25 8.07
CA CYS A 146 5.50 -10.32 7.65
C CYS A 146 4.58 -9.62 8.65
N ASN A 147 3.80 -8.65 8.19
CA ASN A 147 2.96 -7.82 9.06
C ASN A 147 1.51 -8.30 9.16
N ASP A 148 1.11 -9.29 8.37
CA ASP A 148 -0.27 -9.74 8.33
C ASP A 148 -0.33 -11.22 7.95
N LYS A 149 -1.16 -12.00 8.65
CA LYS A 149 -1.34 -13.44 8.46
C LYS A 149 -1.74 -13.81 7.03
N LYS A 150 -2.44 -12.93 6.33
CA LYS A 150 -2.86 -13.16 4.94
C LYS A 150 -1.70 -13.44 3.98
N TYR A 151 -0.48 -12.99 4.29
CA TYR A 151 0.71 -13.24 3.49
C TYR A 151 1.43 -14.55 3.80
N GLU A 152 0.92 -15.39 4.71
CA GLU A 152 1.57 -16.68 5.02
C GLU A 152 1.68 -17.61 3.80
N HIS A 153 0.79 -17.47 2.82
CA HIS A 153 0.91 -18.21 1.56
C HIS A 153 2.18 -17.80 0.77
N GLU A 154 2.58 -16.52 0.83
CA GLU A 154 3.84 -16.05 0.24
C GLU A 154 5.06 -16.53 1.03
N VAL A 155 4.94 -16.62 2.37
CA VAL A 155 6.00 -17.20 3.20
C VAL A 155 6.22 -18.67 2.85
N LYS A 156 5.15 -19.45 2.65
CA LYS A 156 5.21 -20.85 2.19
C LYS A 156 5.90 -20.96 0.84
N TYR A 157 5.50 -20.13 -0.13
CA TYR A 157 6.14 -20.08 -1.44
C TYR A 157 7.65 -19.80 -1.34
N LEU A 158 8.07 -18.83 -0.52
CA LEU A 158 9.49 -18.54 -0.29
C LEU A 158 10.21 -19.68 0.40
N ALA A 159 9.56 -20.40 1.33
CA ALA A 159 10.11 -21.56 1.99
C ALA A 159 10.32 -22.73 1.04
N ASP A 160 9.47 -22.91 0.03
CA ASP A 160 9.64 -23.94 -1.00
C ASP A 160 10.88 -23.68 -1.89
N LEU A 161 11.34 -22.45 -1.96
CA LEU A 161 12.50 -22.04 -2.75
C LEU A 161 13.79 -22.01 -1.92
N ALA A 162 13.72 -21.46 -0.71
CA ALA A 162 14.90 -21.19 0.11
C ALA A 162 15.40 -22.43 0.87
N THR A 163 16.68 -22.47 1.18
CA THR A 163 17.26 -23.49 2.07
C THR A 163 16.82 -23.28 3.53
N GLU A 164 16.77 -22.02 3.95
CA GLU A 164 16.33 -21.61 5.29
C GLU A 164 15.62 -20.26 5.23
N VAL A 165 14.51 -20.15 5.95
CA VAL A 165 13.77 -18.90 6.13
C VAL A 165 13.81 -18.49 7.60
N LEU A 166 14.39 -17.35 7.90
CA LEU A 166 14.22 -16.67 9.19
C LEU A 166 12.93 -15.86 9.13
N TYR A 167 11.91 -16.31 9.84
CA TYR A 167 10.58 -15.72 9.79
C TYR A 167 10.29 -14.85 10.99
N PHE A 168 9.87 -13.61 10.74
CA PHE A 168 9.55 -12.57 11.73
C PHE A 168 8.11 -12.10 11.56
N PRO A 169 7.11 -12.85 12.09
CA PRO A 169 5.73 -12.40 12.10
C PRO A 169 5.56 -11.23 13.08
N ALA A 170 4.97 -10.12 12.62
CA ALA A 170 4.59 -8.98 13.46
C ALA A 170 3.15 -9.09 13.98
N TYR A 171 2.60 -10.29 14.04
CA TYR A 171 1.28 -10.67 14.54
C TYR A 171 1.36 -11.94 15.37
N ASN A 172 0.32 -12.20 16.14
CA ASN A 172 0.19 -13.45 16.89
C ASN A 172 -0.45 -14.55 16.02
N ASP A 173 -0.32 -15.81 16.45
CA ASP A 173 -1.00 -16.96 15.86
C ASP A 173 -0.60 -17.29 14.41
N SER A 174 0.71 -17.26 14.13
CA SER A 174 1.26 -17.79 12.88
C SER A 174 0.98 -19.29 12.78
N GLU A 175 0.53 -19.73 11.60
CA GLU A 175 0.27 -21.14 11.26
C GLU A 175 1.39 -21.74 10.40
N ILE A 176 2.54 -21.09 10.33
CA ILE A 176 3.69 -21.60 9.59
C ILE A 176 4.41 -22.67 10.42
N GLU A 177 4.31 -23.92 9.96
CA GLU A 177 5.03 -25.09 10.53
C GLU A 177 5.75 -25.81 9.39
N LEU A 178 6.93 -25.31 9.02
CA LEU A 178 7.75 -25.86 7.95
C LEU A 178 9.16 -26.16 8.47
N PRO A 179 9.80 -27.27 8.06
CA PRO A 179 11.08 -27.73 8.63
C PRO A 179 12.24 -26.77 8.41
N ASN A 180 12.21 -25.98 7.33
CA ASN A 180 13.22 -24.99 6.98
C ASN A 180 12.84 -23.56 7.38
N VAL A 181 11.74 -23.35 8.11
CA VAL A 181 11.32 -22.03 8.61
C VAL A 181 11.59 -21.92 10.10
N LYS A 182 12.39 -20.94 10.48
CA LYS A 182 12.71 -20.62 11.87
C LYS A 182 11.97 -19.36 12.28
N ILE A 183 10.90 -19.51 13.06
CA ILE A 183 10.13 -18.37 13.58
C ILE A 183 10.91 -17.71 14.73
N SER A 184 11.11 -16.41 14.64
CA SER A 184 11.71 -15.58 15.69
C SER A 184 10.69 -14.60 16.26
N LYS A 185 10.70 -14.46 17.60
CA LYS A 185 9.93 -13.43 18.32
C LYS A 185 10.69 -12.11 18.46
N ASP A 186 11.98 -12.09 18.10
CA ASP A 186 12.77 -10.86 18.09
C ASP A 186 12.36 -9.97 16.91
N VAL A 187 12.65 -8.69 16.99
CA VAL A 187 12.16 -7.70 16.03
C VAL A 187 13.33 -7.21 15.18
N PRO A 188 13.30 -7.38 13.86
CA PRO A 188 14.25 -6.75 12.95
C PRO A 188 14.13 -5.21 13.04
N ILE A 189 15.26 -4.52 13.11
CA ILE A 189 15.31 -3.06 13.24
C ILE A 189 16.14 -2.38 12.16
N ALA A 190 17.14 -3.06 11.59
CA ALA A 190 18.02 -2.51 10.58
C ALA A 190 18.49 -3.57 9.58
N LEU A 191 18.87 -3.12 8.39
CA LEU A 191 19.54 -3.93 7.37
C LEU A 191 21.06 -3.73 7.45
N ILE A 192 21.81 -4.80 7.18
CA ILE A 192 23.26 -4.82 7.14
C ILE A 192 23.70 -5.04 5.69
N GLY A 193 24.74 -4.33 5.26
CA GLY A 193 25.37 -4.45 3.94
C GLY A 193 25.62 -3.07 3.31
N ASP A 194 26.61 -2.95 2.45
CA ASP A 194 26.95 -1.68 1.81
C ASP A 194 26.25 -1.48 0.46
N SER A 195 26.51 -2.36 -0.48
CA SER A 195 25.92 -2.28 -1.83
C SER A 195 24.64 -3.08 -1.98
N PHE A 196 24.43 -4.09 -1.14
CA PHE A 196 23.24 -4.96 -1.08
C PHE A 196 23.08 -5.56 0.31
N VAL A 197 21.90 -6.10 0.59
CA VAL A 197 21.64 -6.74 1.89
C VAL A 197 22.54 -7.96 2.09
N GLU A 198 23.19 -8.04 3.24
CA GLU A 198 24.04 -9.15 3.71
C GLU A 198 23.55 -9.72 5.03
N GLY A 199 22.64 -9.02 5.71
CA GLY A 199 22.10 -9.43 6.99
C GLY A 199 21.08 -8.46 7.57
N ILE A 200 20.63 -8.78 8.78
CA ILE A 200 19.70 -7.97 9.57
C ILE A 200 20.20 -7.81 11.00
N THR A 201 19.89 -6.69 11.61
CA THR A 201 20.07 -6.44 13.04
C THR A 201 18.73 -6.55 13.75
N LEU A 202 18.71 -7.28 14.84
CA LEU A 202 17.54 -7.48 15.69
C LEU A 202 17.55 -6.53 16.89
N ARG A 203 16.40 -6.29 17.50
CA ARG A 203 16.25 -5.41 18.67
C ARG A 203 17.08 -5.87 19.87
N SER A 204 17.31 -7.16 20.03
CA SER A 204 18.21 -7.71 21.05
C SER A 204 19.69 -7.33 20.87
N GLY A 205 20.05 -6.74 19.72
CA GLY A 205 21.43 -6.51 19.31
C GLY A 205 22.07 -7.68 18.54
N LYS A 206 21.37 -8.80 18.40
CA LYS A 206 21.83 -9.93 17.58
C LYS A 206 21.80 -9.57 16.11
N THR A 207 22.75 -10.07 15.35
CA THR A 207 22.79 -9.99 13.90
C THR A 207 22.60 -11.35 13.26
N GLU A 208 21.90 -11.40 12.12
CA GLU A 208 21.72 -12.62 11.33
C GLU A 208 22.18 -12.34 9.90
N SER A 209 23.07 -13.17 9.38
CA SER A 209 23.49 -13.09 7.97
C SER A 209 22.44 -13.77 7.10
N VAL A 210 22.03 -13.11 6.01
CA VAL A 210 21.07 -13.62 5.04
C VAL A 210 21.42 -13.16 3.62
N ASP A 211 21.05 -13.95 2.63
CA ASP A 211 21.27 -13.64 1.21
C ASP A 211 20.24 -12.65 0.67
N GLY A 212 19.12 -12.47 1.38
CA GLY A 212 18.08 -11.52 1.02
C GLY A 212 17.00 -11.36 2.08
N VAL A 213 16.23 -10.29 1.97
CA VAL A 213 15.15 -9.95 2.90
C VAL A 213 13.87 -9.69 2.13
N PHE A 214 12.77 -10.27 2.61
CA PHE A 214 11.42 -10.00 2.11
C PHE A 214 10.59 -9.30 3.19
N CYS A 215 9.99 -8.15 2.85
CA CYS A 215 9.10 -7.41 3.73
C CYS A 215 7.67 -7.46 3.21
N LEU A 216 6.90 -8.44 3.68
CA LEU A 216 5.49 -8.64 3.27
C LEU A 216 4.58 -7.76 4.11
N ARG A 217 4.01 -6.71 3.49
CA ARG A 217 3.29 -5.63 4.18
C ARG A 217 2.04 -5.19 3.42
N ASN A 218 1.05 -4.69 4.17
CA ASN A 218 -0.19 -4.15 3.62
C ASN A 218 -0.04 -2.83 2.83
N SER A 219 1.06 -2.12 3.01
CA SER A 219 1.32 -0.86 2.31
C SER A 219 2.80 -0.68 2.01
N ILE A 220 3.09 -0.25 0.81
CA ILE A 220 4.41 0.09 0.31
C ILE A 220 4.52 1.62 0.30
N ALA A 221 5.70 2.17 0.61
CA ALA A 221 5.91 3.61 0.56
C ALA A 221 5.64 4.16 -0.85
N PRO A 222 5.03 5.34 -1.00
CA PRO A 222 4.75 5.93 -2.31
C PRO A 222 5.97 6.04 -3.22
N SER A 223 7.13 6.42 -2.66
CA SER A 223 8.41 6.49 -3.37
C SER A 223 8.89 5.15 -3.91
N LYS A 224 8.38 4.04 -3.37
CA LYS A 224 8.73 2.69 -3.80
C LYS A 224 7.77 2.16 -4.85
N LEU A 225 6.49 2.53 -4.73
CA LEU A 225 5.49 2.20 -5.74
C LEU A 225 5.77 2.91 -7.06
N MET A 226 6.14 4.19 -7.00
CA MET A 226 6.45 5.02 -8.16
C MET A 226 7.60 5.97 -7.82
N PRO A 227 8.86 5.61 -8.15
CA PRO A 227 10.06 6.39 -7.78
C PRO A 227 10.10 7.83 -8.32
N GLN A 228 9.31 8.12 -9.36
CA GLN A 228 9.22 9.45 -9.96
C GLN A 228 8.40 10.46 -9.13
N LEU A 229 7.65 9.98 -8.11
CA LEU A 229 6.87 10.88 -7.25
C LEU A 229 7.78 11.78 -6.41
N GLU A 230 7.47 13.06 -6.37
CA GLU A 230 8.07 13.98 -5.42
C GLU A 230 7.49 13.76 -4.04
N ILE A 231 8.38 13.48 -3.09
CA ILE A 231 8.05 13.18 -1.70
C ILE A 231 8.75 14.21 -0.80
N GLU A 232 7.99 14.84 0.07
CA GLU A 232 8.52 15.72 1.12
C GLU A 232 8.01 15.27 2.49
N ASN A 233 8.93 15.10 3.46
CA ASN A 233 8.61 14.66 4.82
C ASN A 233 7.75 13.36 4.86
N GLY A 234 7.99 12.45 3.93
CA GLY A 234 7.27 11.17 3.82
C GLY A 234 5.86 11.27 3.20
N HIS A 235 5.50 12.42 2.61
CA HIS A 235 4.22 12.66 1.97
C HIS A 235 4.39 12.98 0.49
N ILE A 236 3.41 12.58 -0.32
CA ILE A 236 3.36 12.90 -1.74
C ILE A 236 3.06 14.39 -1.89
N LEU A 237 3.93 15.11 -2.61
CA LEU A 237 3.66 16.50 -2.94
C LEU A 237 2.53 16.61 -3.96
N VAL A 238 1.56 17.47 -3.65
CA VAL A 238 0.42 17.77 -4.52
C VAL A 238 0.14 19.26 -4.54
N ASP A 239 -0.44 19.72 -5.64
CA ASP A 239 -1.00 21.06 -5.74
C ASP A 239 -2.41 21.15 -5.13
N ARG A 240 -3.07 22.32 -5.27
CA ARG A 240 -4.44 22.50 -4.78
C ARG A 240 -5.49 21.67 -5.50
N ALA A 241 -5.18 21.17 -6.69
CA ALA A 241 -6.01 20.26 -7.47
C ALA A 241 -5.70 18.78 -7.16
N GLN A 242 -4.90 18.50 -6.13
CA GLN A 242 -4.43 17.17 -5.78
C GLN A 242 -3.61 16.48 -6.89
N GLN A 243 -3.01 17.26 -7.81
CA GLN A 243 -2.12 16.75 -8.84
C GLN A 243 -0.72 16.56 -8.27
N THR A 244 -0.09 15.43 -8.58
CA THR A 244 1.33 15.20 -8.30
C THR A 244 2.20 15.81 -9.40
N ASN A 245 3.52 15.73 -9.26
CA ASN A 245 4.47 16.08 -10.32
C ASN A 245 4.39 15.14 -11.55
N VAL A 246 3.70 13.99 -11.44
CA VAL A 246 3.52 13.04 -12.54
C VAL A 246 2.17 13.28 -13.21
N ALA A 247 2.17 13.65 -14.47
CA ALA A 247 0.95 13.97 -15.23
C ALA A 247 -0.04 12.79 -15.22
N GLY A 248 -1.33 13.08 -14.93
CA GLY A 248 -2.36 12.04 -14.80
C GLY A 248 -2.36 11.27 -13.48
N CYS A 249 -1.43 11.57 -12.57
CA CYS A 249 -1.38 10.99 -11.24
C CYS A 249 -1.82 12.03 -10.19
N PHE A 250 -2.77 11.63 -9.36
CA PHE A 250 -3.35 12.42 -8.27
C PHE A 250 -3.12 11.70 -6.94
N ALA A 251 -3.09 12.44 -5.83
CA ALA A 251 -3.01 11.83 -4.51
C ALA A 251 -3.91 12.54 -3.52
N ALA A 252 -4.46 11.82 -2.53
CA ALA A 252 -5.42 12.36 -1.58
C ALA A 252 -5.40 11.63 -0.22
N GLY A 253 -5.70 12.37 0.83
CA GLY A 253 -5.79 11.87 2.19
C GLY A 253 -4.46 11.98 2.93
N ASP A 254 -4.24 11.09 3.91
CA ASP A 254 -3.08 11.21 4.80
C ASP A 254 -1.73 11.07 4.08
N CYS A 255 -1.69 10.44 2.89
CA CYS A 255 -0.47 10.33 2.10
C CYS A 255 0.02 11.66 1.52
N THR A 256 -0.81 12.70 1.53
CA THR A 256 -0.46 14.05 1.05
C THR A 256 -0.07 15.01 2.19
N GLY A 257 -0.12 14.56 3.44
CA GLY A 257 0.29 15.36 4.58
C GLY A 257 -0.76 15.55 5.67
N ARG A 258 -0.37 16.31 6.70
CA ARG A 258 -1.23 16.66 7.84
C ARG A 258 -2.25 17.76 7.47
N PRO A 259 -3.35 17.89 8.24
CA PRO A 259 -3.75 17.05 9.38
C PRO A 259 -4.34 15.70 8.94
N TYR A 260 -4.11 14.64 9.72
CA TYR A 260 -4.68 13.32 9.46
C TYR A 260 -6.13 13.27 9.98
N GLN A 261 -7.05 13.70 9.13
CA GLN A 261 -8.47 13.87 9.46
C GLN A 261 -9.35 13.20 8.41
N TYR A 262 -10.43 12.54 8.85
CA TYR A 262 -11.36 11.87 7.95
C TYR A 262 -12.01 12.85 6.96
N THR A 263 -12.38 14.04 7.44
CA THR A 263 -13.00 15.09 6.61
C THR A 263 -12.04 15.65 5.57
N LYS A 264 -10.76 15.84 5.93
CA LYS A 264 -9.71 16.22 4.97
C LYS A 264 -9.59 15.15 3.89
N ALA A 265 -9.45 13.88 4.31
CA ALA A 265 -9.30 12.77 3.38
C ALA A 265 -10.48 12.66 2.40
N VAL A 266 -11.73 12.79 2.89
CA VAL A 266 -12.93 12.81 2.03
C VAL A 266 -12.91 14.00 1.07
N GLY A 267 -12.57 15.20 1.56
CA GLY A 267 -12.51 16.41 0.74
C GLY A 267 -11.44 16.33 -0.36
N GLU A 268 -10.24 15.88 -0.01
CA GLU A 268 -9.16 15.72 -0.98
C GLU A 268 -9.46 14.62 -2.02
N GLY A 269 -10.07 13.50 -1.60
CA GLY A 269 -10.53 12.47 -2.52
C GLY A 269 -11.57 12.98 -3.53
N ASN A 270 -12.47 13.87 -3.10
CA ASN A 270 -13.39 14.56 -4.00
C ASN A 270 -12.64 15.44 -5.01
N VAL A 271 -11.71 16.28 -4.55
CA VAL A 271 -10.90 17.15 -5.41
C VAL A 271 -10.08 16.34 -6.41
N ALA A 272 -9.39 15.29 -5.95
CA ALA A 272 -8.60 14.42 -6.81
C ALA A 272 -9.42 13.77 -7.91
N ALA A 273 -10.63 13.28 -7.59
CA ALA A 273 -11.53 12.69 -8.59
C ALA A 273 -11.97 13.71 -9.64
N HIS A 274 -12.38 14.92 -9.23
CA HIS A 274 -12.78 15.96 -10.17
C HIS A 274 -11.61 16.41 -11.07
N SER A 275 -10.42 16.53 -10.53
CA SER A 275 -9.20 16.84 -11.29
C SER A 275 -8.84 15.73 -12.28
N CYS A 276 -8.99 14.47 -11.86
CA CYS A 276 -8.83 13.31 -12.73
C CYS A 276 -9.83 13.34 -13.90
N ILE A 277 -11.11 13.59 -13.64
CA ILE A 277 -12.16 13.70 -14.66
C ILE A 277 -11.84 14.84 -15.65
N GLN A 278 -11.39 15.97 -15.14
CA GLN A 278 -10.98 17.09 -15.98
C GLN A 278 -9.78 16.76 -16.87
N TYR A 279 -8.79 16.06 -16.34
CA TYR A 279 -7.63 15.58 -17.07
C TYR A 279 -8.03 14.63 -18.21
N LEU A 280 -8.88 13.64 -17.92
CA LEU A 280 -9.41 12.70 -18.91
C LEU A 280 -10.14 13.41 -20.05
N SER A 281 -10.96 14.42 -19.75
CA SER A 281 -11.71 15.16 -20.76
C SER A 281 -10.84 16.01 -21.71
N LYS A 282 -9.65 16.43 -21.25
CA LYS A 282 -8.69 17.17 -22.09
C LYS A 282 -7.90 16.24 -23.02
N SER A 283 -7.66 14.99 -22.60
CA SER A 283 -6.93 14.01 -23.41
C SER A 283 -7.80 13.31 -24.47
N GLU A 284 -9.09 13.59 -24.50
CA GLU A 284 -10.04 13.10 -25.52
C GLU A 284 -10.21 14.09 -26.70
N LYS A 285 -9.57 15.26 -26.63
CA LYS A 285 -9.54 16.28 -27.69
C LYS A 285 -8.21 16.23 -28.43
#